data_a40feab15724515ef556fb320fd3a546
#
_entry.id   a40feab15724515ef556fb320fd3a546
#
_cell.length_a   1.000
_cell.length_b   1.000
_cell.length_c   1.000
_cell.angle_alpha   90.00
_cell.angle_beta   90.00
_cell.angle_gamma   90.00
#
_symmetry.space_group_name_H-M   'P 1'
#
loop_
_entity.id
_entity.type
_entity.pdbx_description
1 polymer ?
#
loop_
_entity_poly.entity_id
_entity_poly.type
_entity_poly.pdbx_seq_one_letter_code
_entity_poly.pdbx_strand_id
1 'polypeptide(L)'
;MAMRNLRGRVAFVFDELDFDVDQIVGVKNMKTTDIHELVKAAMQAYDPEFAGKVKPGDLLVGNHNFGYGHPHYPPMKAMRQLGVAGIIAESFSPGYWRGEISMGFPQVSCPGILGFVQRWDDMEVDWSEGVVRNLTQGTQLAFEPLPRADFEMLEAGGLESYLKKRFFSEKIIGASA
;
A
#
# COMPACT_ATOMS: atom_id res chain seq x y z
N MET A 1 -0.13 -15.27 -14.13
CA MET A 1 0.73 -15.51 -12.95
C MET A 1 -0.07 -15.09 -11.73
N ALA A 2 -0.08 -15.86 -10.65
CA ALA A 2 -0.74 -15.45 -9.43
C ALA A 2 0.09 -14.37 -8.74
N MET A 3 -0.57 -13.33 -8.19
CA MET A 3 0.08 -12.28 -7.42
C MET A 3 0.79 -12.91 -6.21
N ARG A 4 2.06 -12.51 -5.98
CA ARG A 4 2.85 -13.05 -4.87
C ARG A 4 2.30 -12.50 -3.54
N ASN A 5 2.13 -13.38 -2.55
CA ASN A 5 1.75 -12.96 -1.19
C ASN A 5 2.72 -11.90 -0.66
N LEU A 6 2.17 -10.92 0.06
CA LEU A 6 2.99 -9.95 0.80
C LEU A 6 3.38 -10.56 2.13
N ARG A 7 4.63 -10.39 2.52
CA ARG A 7 5.13 -10.75 3.85
C ARG A 7 6.02 -9.65 4.39
N GLY A 8 5.72 -9.19 5.59
CA GLY A 8 6.49 -8.17 6.26
C GLY A 8 5.94 -7.88 7.64
N ARG A 9 6.70 -7.07 8.38
CA ARG A 9 6.26 -6.64 9.72
C ARG A 9 5.37 -5.41 9.60
N VAL A 10 4.51 -5.21 10.60
CA VAL A 10 3.78 -3.95 10.77
C VAL A 10 4.74 -2.84 11.23
N ALA A 11 5.24 -2.03 10.31
CA ALA A 11 6.17 -0.94 10.64
C ALA A 11 5.51 0.22 11.40
N PHE A 12 4.23 0.48 11.12
CA PHE A 12 3.46 1.51 11.82
C PHE A 12 1.96 1.23 11.74
N VAL A 13 1.23 1.64 12.78
CA VAL A 13 -0.24 1.59 12.85
C VAL A 13 -0.75 3.02 12.98
N PHE A 14 -1.50 3.48 11.99
CA PHE A 14 -2.23 4.74 12.01
C PHE A 14 -3.62 4.49 12.59
N ASP A 15 -3.85 4.85 13.83
CA ASP A 15 -5.12 4.66 14.56
C ASP A 15 -6.11 5.80 14.36
N GLU A 16 -5.70 6.89 13.72
CA GLU A 16 -6.53 8.04 13.39
C GLU A 16 -7.55 7.71 12.31
N LEU A 17 -8.81 8.14 12.52
CA LEU A 17 -9.84 8.16 11.47
C LEU A 17 -9.50 9.22 10.44
N ASP A 18 -9.89 9.00 9.18
CA ASP A 18 -9.71 9.97 8.10
C ASP A 18 -8.25 10.46 7.97
N PHE A 19 -7.29 9.53 8.11
CA PHE A 19 -5.88 9.88 8.07
C PHE A 19 -5.48 10.48 6.71
N ASP A 20 -5.00 11.72 6.75
CA ASP A 20 -4.45 12.41 5.58
C ASP A 20 -2.97 12.00 5.40
N VAL A 21 -2.68 11.27 4.31
CA VAL A 21 -1.33 10.78 4.02
C VAL A 21 -0.30 11.89 3.82
N ASP A 22 -0.70 13.12 3.54
CA ASP A 22 0.20 14.26 3.42
C ASP A 22 0.95 14.52 4.74
N GLN A 23 0.37 14.13 5.86
CA GLN A 23 0.99 14.23 7.18
C GLN A 23 2.23 13.32 7.32
N ILE A 24 2.35 12.27 6.51
CA ILE A 24 3.51 11.36 6.52
C ILE A 24 4.82 12.14 6.33
N VAL A 25 4.86 13.08 5.40
CA VAL A 25 6.03 13.93 5.15
C VAL A 25 5.81 15.39 5.60
N GLY A 26 4.58 15.74 5.98
CA GLY A 26 4.15 17.08 6.36
C GLY A 26 3.94 18.01 5.16
N VAL A 27 2.89 18.82 5.22
CA VAL A 27 2.39 19.68 4.13
C VAL A 27 3.49 20.57 3.53
N LYS A 28 4.43 21.04 4.33
CA LYS A 28 5.56 21.89 3.88
C LYS A 28 6.46 21.18 2.84
N ASN A 29 6.46 19.86 2.81
CA ASN A 29 7.32 19.05 1.93
C ASN A 29 6.62 18.57 0.65
N MET A 30 5.34 18.95 0.43
CA MET A 30 4.56 18.52 -0.74
C MET A 30 5.15 18.96 -2.09
N LYS A 31 5.93 20.01 -2.12
CA LYS A 31 6.62 20.51 -3.32
C LYS A 31 8.06 19.99 -3.46
N THR A 32 8.52 19.22 -2.50
CA THR A 32 9.87 18.63 -2.51
C THR A 32 9.95 17.53 -3.56
N THR A 33 10.90 17.64 -4.48
CA THR A 33 11.16 16.64 -5.54
C THR A 33 12.31 15.71 -5.20
N ASP A 34 13.21 16.13 -4.31
CA ASP A 34 14.34 15.33 -3.84
C ASP A 34 13.84 14.19 -2.93
N ILE A 35 14.08 12.96 -3.38
CA ILE A 35 13.67 11.77 -2.66
C ILE A 35 14.36 11.61 -1.30
N HIS A 36 15.60 12.05 -1.18
CA HIS A 36 16.35 11.96 0.09
C HIS A 36 15.76 12.90 1.14
N GLU A 37 15.34 14.10 0.74
CA GLU A 37 14.66 15.04 1.64
C GLU A 37 13.27 14.52 2.04
N LEU A 38 12.53 13.89 1.11
CA LEU A 38 11.25 13.26 1.42
C LEU A 38 11.39 12.11 2.41
N VAL A 39 12.40 11.26 2.22
CA VAL A 39 12.69 10.14 3.14
C VAL A 39 13.06 10.65 4.54
N LYS A 40 13.87 11.72 4.62
CA LYS A 40 14.19 12.35 5.91
C LYS A 40 12.97 12.95 6.60
N ALA A 41 12.01 13.51 5.83
CA ALA A 41 10.80 14.10 6.37
C ALA A 41 9.77 13.03 6.79
N ALA A 42 9.89 11.81 6.23
CA ALA A 42 8.91 10.76 6.44
C ALA A 42 8.76 10.39 7.92
N MET A 43 7.52 10.43 8.41
CA MET A 43 7.11 10.06 9.77
C MET A 43 7.72 10.88 10.91
N GLN A 44 8.36 12.03 10.61
CA GLN A 44 9.00 12.85 11.66
C GLN A 44 8.04 13.32 12.75
N ALA A 45 6.77 13.51 12.44
CA ALA A 45 5.75 13.90 13.42
C ALA A 45 5.23 12.74 14.28
N TYR A 46 5.41 11.48 13.83
CA TYR A 46 4.87 10.26 14.46
C TYR A 46 5.97 9.42 15.11
N ASP A 47 7.01 9.12 14.37
CA ASP A 47 8.18 8.35 14.83
C ASP A 47 9.43 8.84 14.08
N PRO A 48 10.21 9.74 14.67
CA PRO A 48 11.45 10.26 14.06
C PRO A 48 12.49 9.18 13.70
N GLU A 49 12.40 8.02 14.34
CA GLU A 49 13.31 6.89 14.08
C GLU A 49 12.76 5.92 13.01
N PHE A 50 11.57 6.17 12.47
CA PHE A 50 10.88 5.28 11.54
C PHE A 50 11.76 4.89 10.35
N ALA A 51 12.39 5.88 9.68
CA ALA A 51 13.23 5.64 8.51
C ALA A 51 14.44 4.72 8.80
N GLY A 52 14.93 4.72 10.06
CA GLY A 52 16.00 3.82 10.49
C GLY A 52 15.53 2.42 10.91
N LYS A 53 14.25 2.25 11.20
CA LYS A 53 13.65 1.00 11.72
C LYS A 53 12.92 0.19 10.66
N VAL A 54 12.32 0.86 9.69
CA VAL A 54 11.59 0.23 8.59
C VAL A 54 12.54 -0.56 7.69
N LYS A 55 12.07 -1.71 7.22
CA LYS A 55 12.83 -2.59 6.31
C LYS A 55 12.05 -2.84 5.03
N PRO A 56 12.75 -3.12 3.92
CA PRO A 56 12.08 -3.56 2.70
C PRO A 56 11.15 -4.76 2.95
N GLY A 57 9.92 -4.64 2.50
CA GLY A 57 8.86 -5.63 2.72
C GLY A 57 7.91 -5.30 3.87
N ASP A 58 8.26 -4.39 4.77
CA ASP A 58 7.38 -3.99 5.89
C ASP A 58 6.06 -3.39 5.37
N LEU A 59 5.02 -3.52 6.19
CA LEU A 59 3.66 -3.10 5.90
C LEU A 59 3.24 -1.95 6.82
N LEU A 60 2.31 -1.13 6.34
CA LEU A 60 1.61 -0.15 7.17
C LEU A 60 0.20 -0.65 7.47
N VAL A 61 -0.34 -0.24 8.59
CA VAL A 61 -1.74 -0.49 8.96
C VAL A 61 -2.43 0.85 9.18
N GLY A 62 -3.65 1.00 8.67
CA GLY A 62 -4.46 2.20 8.77
C GLY A 62 -5.86 1.96 9.31
N ASN A 63 -6.48 3.04 9.78
CA ASN A 63 -7.86 3.05 10.24
C ASN A 63 -8.83 3.31 9.08
N HIS A 64 -10.10 3.60 9.40
CA HIS A 64 -11.14 3.90 8.42
C HIS A 64 -10.81 5.13 7.59
N ASN A 65 -11.16 5.04 6.28
CA ASN A 65 -11.02 6.11 5.29
C ASN A 65 -9.56 6.60 5.17
N PHE A 66 -8.60 5.67 5.26
CA PHE A 66 -7.17 5.98 5.11
C PHE A 66 -6.89 6.63 3.74
N GLY A 67 -6.09 7.69 3.73
CA GLY A 67 -5.85 8.49 2.54
C GLY A 67 -6.93 9.55 2.28
N TYR A 68 -7.62 9.99 3.33
CA TYR A 68 -8.61 11.07 3.29
C TYR A 68 -8.03 12.36 2.71
N GLY A 69 -8.91 13.21 2.19
CA GLY A 69 -8.56 14.53 1.67
C GLY A 69 -8.19 14.52 0.20
N HIS A 70 -7.13 15.24 -0.16
CA HIS A 70 -6.60 15.35 -1.51
C HIS A 70 -5.17 14.80 -1.57
N PRO A 71 -5.02 13.46 -1.60
CA PRO A 71 -3.73 12.81 -1.44
C PRO A 71 -2.75 13.22 -2.55
N HIS A 72 -1.53 13.52 -2.15
CA HIS A 72 -0.43 13.86 -3.05
C HIS A 72 0.56 12.69 -3.16
N TYR A 73 1.39 12.69 -4.21
CA TYR A 73 2.35 11.62 -4.47
C TYR A 73 3.57 11.56 -3.52
N PRO A 74 4.11 12.69 -3.00
CA PRO A 74 5.35 12.66 -2.22
C PRO A 74 5.34 11.75 -1.00
N PRO A 75 4.27 11.66 -0.18
CA PRO A 75 4.23 10.77 0.98
C PRO A 75 4.45 9.30 0.60
N MET A 76 3.67 8.80 -0.34
CA MET A 76 3.75 7.41 -0.75
C MET A 76 5.00 7.10 -1.58
N LYS A 77 5.58 8.11 -2.25
CA LYS A 77 6.90 7.99 -2.88
C LYS A 77 7.99 7.77 -1.84
N ALA A 78 7.95 8.50 -0.71
CA ALA A 78 8.87 8.30 0.40
C ALA A 78 8.71 6.90 1.02
N MET A 79 7.48 6.43 1.25
CA MET A 79 7.20 5.10 1.80
C MET A 79 7.72 3.99 0.88
N ARG A 80 7.47 4.08 -0.43
CA ARG A 80 8.02 3.12 -1.40
C ARG A 80 9.55 3.13 -1.42
N GLN A 81 10.18 4.31 -1.33
CA GLN A 81 11.64 4.43 -1.27
C GLN A 81 12.22 3.79 0.00
N LEU A 82 11.51 3.85 1.11
CA LEU A 82 11.86 3.17 2.36
C LEU A 82 11.62 1.65 2.31
N GLY A 83 10.98 1.15 1.24
CA GLY A 83 10.74 -0.28 1.04
C GLY A 83 9.42 -0.79 1.60
N VAL A 84 8.50 0.10 2.01
CA VAL A 84 7.14 -0.31 2.39
C VAL A 84 6.47 -1.03 1.22
N ALA A 85 5.98 -2.24 1.46
CA ALA A 85 5.47 -3.14 0.42
C ALA A 85 3.96 -3.05 0.23
N GLY A 86 3.22 -2.51 1.17
CA GLY A 86 1.77 -2.38 1.09
C GLY A 86 1.14 -1.80 2.34
N ILE A 87 -0.17 -1.57 2.26
CA ILE A 87 -0.99 -1.07 3.36
C ILE A 87 -2.20 -1.97 3.55
N ILE A 88 -2.51 -2.28 4.80
CA ILE A 88 -3.74 -2.94 5.22
C ILE A 88 -4.53 -1.93 6.05
N ALA A 89 -5.79 -1.65 5.72
CA ALA A 89 -6.58 -0.67 6.49
C ALA A 89 -8.01 -1.16 6.72
N GLU A 90 -8.69 -0.58 7.72
CA GLU A 90 -10.13 -0.80 7.92
C GLU A 90 -10.92 -0.45 6.66
N SER A 91 -10.59 0.67 6.03
CA SER A 91 -11.06 1.08 4.70
C SER A 91 -10.18 2.19 4.14
N PHE A 92 -10.38 2.53 2.86
CA PHE A 92 -9.62 3.57 2.16
C PHE A 92 -10.53 4.66 1.57
N SER A 93 -10.00 5.88 1.49
CA SER A 93 -10.58 6.93 0.68
C SER A 93 -10.55 6.53 -0.80
N PRO A 94 -11.65 6.71 -1.56
CA PRO A 94 -11.70 6.26 -2.96
C PRO A 94 -10.69 6.92 -3.88
N GLY A 95 -10.31 8.17 -3.60
CA GLY A 95 -9.29 8.90 -4.38
C GLY A 95 -7.91 8.30 -4.21
N TYR A 96 -7.54 8.08 -2.96
CA TYR A 96 -6.28 7.45 -2.56
C TYR A 96 -6.18 6.01 -3.11
N TRP A 97 -7.23 5.19 -2.89
CA TRP A 97 -7.31 3.82 -3.38
C TRP A 97 -6.96 3.73 -4.88
N ARG A 98 -7.70 4.47 -5.71
CA ARG A 98 -7.48 4.45 -7.17
C ARG A 98 -6.09 4.93 -7.57
N GLY A 99 -5.59 5.97 -6.91
CA GLY A 99 -4.25 6.50 -7.15
C GLY A 99 -3.18 5.45 -6.93
N GLU A 100 -3.18 4.82 -5.77
CA GLU A 100 -2.15 3.86 -5.38
C GLU A 100 -2.25 2.53 -6.15
N ILE A 101 -3.46 2.02 -6.40
CA ILE A 101 -3.68 0.86 -7.27
C ILE A 101 -3.15 1.13 -8.69
N SER A 102 -3.37 2.33 -9.23
CA SER A 102 -2.85 2.70 -10.54
C SER A 102 -1.32 2.75 -10.61
N MET A 103 -0.69 3.01 -9.47
CA MET A 103 0.78 2.96 -9.32
C MET A 103 1.31 1.55 -9.03
N GLY A 104 0.44 0.54 -8.95
CA GLY A 104 0.81 -0.84 -8.63
C GLY A 104 1.18 -1.05 -7.16
N PHE A 105 0.73 -0.18 -6.27
CA PHE A 105 1.02 -0.29 -4.84
C PHE A 105 -0.08 -1.10 -4.13
N PRO A 106 0.28 -2.24 -3.48
CA PRO A 106 -0.67 -3.13 -2.85
C PRO A 106 -1.41 -2.50 -1.67
N GLN A 107 -2.73 -2.65 -1.65
CA GLN A 107 -3.62 -2.20 -0.60
C GLN A 107 -4.70 -3.23 -0.34
N VAL A 108 -5.11 -3.39 0.91
CA VAL A 108 -6.11 -4.37 1.35
C VAL A 108 -7.07 -3.73 2.34
N SER A 109 -8.37 -3.69 2.00
CA SER A 109 -9.43 -3.38 2.96
C SER A 109 -9.71 -4.60 3.83
N CYS A 110 -9.42 -4.49 5.11
CA CYS A 110 -9.55 -5.59 6.06
C CYS A 110 -10.23 -5.09 7.34
N PRO A 111 -11.58 -5.07 7.37
CA PRO A 111 -12.32 -4.65 8.56
C PRO A 111 -11.94 -5.46 9.80
N GLY A 112 -11.66 -4.77 10.91
CA GLY A 112 -11.19 -5.36 12.16
C GLY A 112 -9.67 -5.44 12.31
N ILE A 113 -8.90 -4.95 11.33
CA ILE A 113 -7.44 -5.05 11.34
C ILE A 113 -6.77 -4.35 12.53
N LEU A 114 -7.31 -3.21 12.99
CA LEU A 114 -6.73 -2.47 14.12
C LEU A 114 -6.73 -3.27 15.42
N GLY A 115 -7.79 -4.04 15.67
CA GLY A 115 -7.88 -4.93 16.84
C GLY A 115 -7.08 -6.23 16.69
N PHE A 116 -6.55 -6.49 15.50
CA PHE A 116 -5.93 -7.73 15.11
C PHE A 116 -4.40 -7.70 15.10
N VAL A 117 -3.79 -6.51 15.07
CA VAL A 117 -2.34 -6.33 14.92
C VAL A 117 -1.75 -5.43 15.98
N GLN A 118 -0.48 -5.64 16.22
CA GLN A 118 0.38 -4.72 16.95
C GLN A 118 1.57 -4.32 16.07
N ARG A 119 2.15 -3.17 16.35
CA ARG A 119 3.39 -2.75 15.69
C ARG A 119 4.46 -3.83 15.85
N TRP A 120 5.14 -4.16 14.76
CA TRP A 120 6.17 -5.18 14.61
C TRP A 120 5.67 -6.63 14.55
N ASP A 121 4.37 -6.88 14.57
CA ASP A 121 3.86 -8.22 14.22
C ASP A 121 4.29 -8.61 12.81
N ASP A 122 4.66 -9.86 12.62
CA ASP A 122 4.92 -10.45 11.31
C ASP A 122 3.59 -10.82 10.65
N MET A 123 3.39 -10.33 9.44
CA MET A 123 2.13 -10.45 8.70
C MET A 123 2.31 -11.12 7.34
N GLU A 124 1.28 -11.77 6.88
CA GLU A 124 1.14 -12.24 5.50
C GLU A 124 -0.22 -11.83 4.93
N VAL A 125 -0.24 -11.26 3.72
CA VAL A 125 -1.45 -11.12 2.90
C VAL A 125 -1.45 -12.25 1.89
N ASP A 126 -2.41 -13.16 2.02
CA ASP A 126 -2.63 -14.26 1.08
C ASP A 126 -3.75 -13.91 0.12
N TRP A 127 -3.36 -13.54 -1.10
CA TRP A 127 -4.30 -13.11 -2.13
C TRP A 127 -5.20 -14.24 -2.63
N SER A 128 -4.71 -15.46 -2.60
CA SER A 128 -5.45 -16.64 -3.11
C SER A 128 -6.54 -17.09 -2.15
N GLU A 129 -6.29 -16.98 -0.85
CA GLU A 129 -7.25 -17.33 0.19
C GLU A 129 -8.09 -16.14 0.66
N GLY A 130 -7.71 -14.90 0.30
CA GLY A 130 -8.43 -13.70 0.73
C GLY A 130 -8.29 -13.41 2.22
N VAL A 131 -7.13 -13.72 2.80
CA VAL A 131 -6.89 -13.55 4.24
C VAL A 131 -5.60 -12.78 4.55
N VAL A 132 -5.65 -12.04 5.64
CA VAL A 132 -4.47 -11.50 6.33
C VAL A 132 -4.17 -12.41 7.49
N ARG A 133 -2.95 -12.93 7.56
CA ARG A 133 -2.47 -13.73 8.69
C ARG A 133 -1.55 -12.90 9.56
N ASN A 134 -1.80 -12.90 10.86
CA ASN A 134 -0.83 -12.46 11.87
C ASN A 134 0.01 -13.67 12.28
N LEU A 135 1.22 -13.74 11.75
CA LEU A 135 2.12 -14.89 11.97
C LEU A 135 2.71 -14.88 13.38
N THR A 136 2.81 -13.70 14.02
CA THR A 136 3.27 -13.58 15.41
C THR A 136 2.26 -14.14 16.38
N GLN A 137 0.96 -13.90 16.14
CA GLN A 137 -0.11 -14.31 17.04
C GLN A 137 -0.78 -15.62 16.63
N GLY A 138 -0.50 -16.14 15.43
CA GLY A 138 -1.09 -17.36 14.90
C GLY A 138 -2.58 -17.24 14.56
N THR A 139 -3.04 -16.04 14.17
CA THR A 139 -4.43 -15.73 13.87
C THR A 139 -4.59 -15.28 12.43
N GLN A 140 -5.84 -15.28 11.90
CA GLN A 140 -6.12 -14.77 10.57
C GLN A 140 -7.46 -14.04 10.51
N LEU A 141 -7.57 -13.11 9.55
CA LEU A 141 -8.74 -12.28 9.30
C LEU A 141 -8.99 -12.21 7.80
N ALA A 142 -10.25 -12.35 7.37
CA ALA A 142 -10.61 -12.21 5.97
C ALA A 142 -10.59 -10.74 5.57
N PHE A 143 -10.10 -10.44 4.38
CA PHE A 143 -10.17 -9.10 3.80
C PHE A 143 -11.23 -9.00 2.70
N GLU A 144 -11.64 -7.78 2.36
CA GLU A 144 -12.58 -7.54 1.27
C GLU A 144 -11.94 -7.86 -0.08
N PRO A 145 -12.60 -8.71 -0.92
CA PRO A 145 -12.06 -9.05 -2.23
C PRO A 145 -11.80 -7.81 -3.09
N LEU A 146 -10.64 -7.74 -3.72
CA LEU A 146 -10.36 -6.67 -4.66
C LEU A 146 -11.27 -6.79 -5.89
N PRO A 147 -11.78 -5.65 -6.42
CA PRO A 147 -12.39 -5.64 -7.75
C PRO A 147 -11.43 -6.23 -8.78
N ARG A 148 -11.97 -6.99 -9.73
CA ARG A 148 -11.16 -7.70 -10.73
C ARG A 148 -10.17 -6.77 -11.46
N ALA A 149 -10.61 -5.57 -11.84
CA ALA A 149 -9.75 -4.62 -12.54
C ALA A 149 -8.58 -4.14 -11.67
N ASP A 150 -8.83 -3.92 -10.38
CA ASP A 150 -7.80 -3.50 -9.43
C ASP A 150 -6.76 -4.61 -9.21
N PHE A 151 -7.23 -5.86 -9.08
CA PHE A 151 -6.35 -7.02 -8.97
C PHE A 151 -5.47 -7.17 -10.22
N GLU A 152 -6.05 -7.09 -11.43
CA GLU A 152 -5.32 -7.16 -12.69
C GLU A 152 -4.28 -6.03 -12.84
N MET A 153 -4.60 -4.82 -12.36
CA MET A 153 -3.65 -3.70 -12.34
C MET A 153 -2.48 -3.95 -11.39
N LEU A 154 -2.76 -4.42 -10.17
CA LEU A 154 -1.71 -4.77 -9.20
C LEU A 154 -0.81 -5.89 -9.72
N GLU A 155 -1.40 -6.97 -10.28
CA GLU A 155 -0.66 -8.08 -10.87
C GLU A 155 0.24 -7.63 -12.04
N ALA A 156 -0.20 -6.64 -12.78
CA ALA A 156 0.58 -6.06 -13.89
C ALA A 156 1.69 -5.10 -13.42
N GLY A 157 1.67 -4.65 -12.17
CA GLY A 157 2.58 -3.62 -11.64
C GLY A 157 2.12 -2.20 -11.91
N GLY A 158 0.80 -1.98 -12.03
CA GLY A 158 0.15 -0.69 -12.21
C GLY A 158 -0.52 -0.52 -13.57
N LEU A 159 -1.24 0.59 -13.69
CA LEU A 159 -2.09 0.89 -14.85
C LEU A 159 -1.31 0.91 -16.18
N GLU A 160 -0.14 1.52 -16.20
CA GLU A 160 0.66 1.62 -17.44
C GLU A 160 1.04 0.23 -17.97
N SER A 161 1.54 -0.64 -17.09
CA SER A 161 1.90 -2.01 -17.45
C SER A 161 0.68 -2.85 -17.83
N TYR A 162 -0.44 -2.65 -17.11
CA TYR A 162 -1.72 -3.28 -17.42
C TYR A 162 -2.22 -2.91 -18.83
N LEU A 163 -2.21 -1.61 -19.18
CA LEU A 163 -2.62 -1.14 -20.50
C LEU A 163 -1.68 -1.64 -21.60
N LYS A 164 -0.37 -1.61 -21.37
CA LYS A 164 0.61 -2.19 -22.31
C LYS A 164 0.31 -3.65 -22.59
N LYS A 165 0.13 -4.45 -21.55
CA LYS A 165 -0.19 -5.88 -21.67
C LYS A 165 -1.50 -6.11 -22.43
N ARG A 166 -2.53 -5.32 -22.13
CA ARG A 166 -3.88 -5.49 -22.74
C ARG A 166 -3.93 -5.07 -24.20
N PHE A 167 -3.34 -3.92 -24.54
CA PHE A 167 -3.50 -3.34 -25.89
C PHE A 167 -2.38 -3.70 -26.88
N PHE A 168 -1.18 -4.05 -26.39
CA PHE A 168 -0.08 -4.39 -27.27
C PHE A 168 0.10 -5.89 -27.47
N SER A 169 -0.38 -6.74 -26.56
CA SER A 169 -0.43 -8.19 -26.78
C SER A 169 -1.43 -8.58 -27.89
N GLU A 170 -2.53 -7.85 -28.03
CA GLU A 170 -3.53 -8.11 -29.09
C GLU A 170 -3.05 -7.71 -30.48
N LYS A 171 -2.17 -6.70 -30.62
CA LYS A 171 -1.61 -6.31 -31.91
C LYS A 171 -0.63 -7.33 -32.51
N ILE A 172 0.01 -8.15 -31.70
CA ILE A 172 0.95 -9.17 -32.19
C ILE A 172 0.17 -10.37 -32.76
N ILE A 173 -1.02 -10.66 -32.26
CA ILE A 173 -1.86 -11.78 -32.73
C ILE A 173 -2.65 -11.40 -34.01
N GLY A 174 -2.99 -10.13 -34.17
CA GLY A 174 -3.74 -9.64 -35.36
C GLY A 174 -2.88 -9.30 -36.59
N ALA A 175 -1.55 -9.31 -36.49
CA ALA A 175 -0.64 -9.02 -37.60
C ALA A 175 -0.12 -10.29 -38.31
N SER A 176 -0.61 -11.48 -37.93
CA SER A 176 -0.23 -12.78 -38.52
C SER A 176 -1.41 -13.48 -39.20
N ALA A 177 -2.42 -12.73 -39.69
CA ALA A 177 -3.53 -13.25 -40.48
C ALA A 177 -3.55 -12.60 -41.86
#